data_e5b2a0fa962ea0b2449b52665e1d5dd0
#
_entry.id   e5b2a0fa962ea0b2449b52665e1d5dd0
#
_cell.length_a   1.000
_cell.length_b   1.000
_cell.length_c   1.000
_cell.angle_alpha   90.00
_cell.angle_beta   90.00
_cell.angle_gamma   90.00
#
_symmetry.space_group_name_H-M   'P 1'
#
loop_
_entity.id
_entity.type
_entity.pdbx_description
1 polymer ?
#
loop_
_entity_poly.entity_id
_entity_poly.type
_entity_poly.pdbx_seq_one_letter_code
_entity_poly.pdbx_strand_id
1 'polypeptide(L)'
;WTDLQDRLPGLPASSWFGGIEASRHNAGTVYVAADNHRSNDLENHAYKSTDGGKTFVSIAGDMPARRVVRTIREDVKNPNLLFAGTELGLFFSPNAGTNWIEIQNNMPTLAHNDLVIHPRDNDLVLGTHGRGVWILDKINALQELTPQVVASPAHLFSVAPAYQIRQANLGAHTGDMWFRGENPANGALIDYWLGTAGTAPDITVHTAGGQIVNRLRATSLRGVNRTVWNLREADLPLRAGGGDDDEGQGSRATPGPLVAP
;
A
#
# COMPACT_ATOMS: atom_id res chain seq x y z
N TRP A 1 22.56 29.61 -9.36
CA TRP A 1 21.32 28.90 -9.73
C TRP A 1 21.31 28.70 -11.22
N THR A 2 20.85 27.51 -11.66
CA THR A 2 20.67 27.16 -13.08
C THR A 2 19.24 26.70 -13.26
N ASP A 3 18.54 27.32 -14.23
CA ASP A 3 17.22 26.85 -14.64
C ASP A 3 17.36 25.54 -15.42
N LEU A 4 16.59 24.53 -15.06
CA LEU A 4 16.62 23.21 -15.69
C LEU A 4 15.34 22.91 -16.48
N GLN A 5 14.39 23.83 -16.55
CA GLN A 5 13.08 23.59 -17.19
C GLN A 5 13.21 23.17 -18.65
N ASP A 6 14.11 23.79 -19.40
CA ASP A 6 14.34 23.47 -20.82
C ASP A 6 14.94 22.08 -21.05
N ARG A 7 15.37 21.41 -19.98
CA ARG A 7 15.92 20.03 -20.06
C ARG A 7 14.86 18.94 -19.90
N LEU A 8 13.63 19.31 -19.53
CA LEU A 8 12.51 18.38 -19.39
C LEU A 8 11.77 18.28 -20.74
N PRO A 9 11.83 17.14 -21.42
CA PRO A 9 11.32 17.02 -22.78
C PRO A 9 9.80 17.18 -22.83
N GLY A 10 9.33 18.09 -23.68
CA GLY A 10 7.90 18.35 -23.90
C GLY A 10 7.20 19.09 -22.78
N LEU A 11 7.92 19.57 -21.77
CA LEU A 11 7.32 20.38 -20.70
C LEU A 11 7.12 21.81 -21.19
N PRO A 12 5.87 22.35 -21.16
CA PRO A 12 5.61 23.73 -21.54
C PRO A 12 6.33 24.74 -20.64
N ALA A 13 6.69 25.89 -21.23
CA ALA A 13 7.20 27.02 -20.45
C ALA A 13 6.17 27.43 -19.38
N SER A 14 6.64 27.91 -18.24
CA SER A 14 5.79 28.32 -17.11
C SER A 14 5.01 27.18 -16.45
N SER A 15 5.49 25.95 -16.56
CA SER A 15 4.94 24.79 -15.84
C SER A 15 5.13 24.91 -14.33
N TRP A 16 4.19 24.35 -13.59
CA TRP A 16 4.28 24.24 -12.13
C TRP A 16 4.92 22.92 -11.75
N PHE A 17 5.82 22.97 -10.77
CA PHE A 17 6.45 21.75 -10.25
C PHE A 17 5.70 21.32 -8.99
N GLY A 18 5.02 20.17 -9.08
CA GLY A 18 4.27 19.60 -7.96
C GLY A 18 5.16 18.92 -6.94
N GLY A 19 6.24 18.29 -7.38
CA GLY A 19 7.18 17.60 -6.51
C GLY A 19 8.54 17.34 -7.15
N ILE A 20 9.57 17.39 -6.31
CA ILE A 20 10.93 16.99 -6.65
C ILE A 20 11.37 15.99 -5.58
N GLU A 21 11.82 14.82 -6.00
CA GLU A 21 12.31 13.74 -5.12
C GLU A 21 13.74 13.38 -5.50
N ALA A 22 14.66 13.53 -4.57
CA ALA A 22 16.01 13.01 -4.71
C ALA A 22 16.03 11.53 -4.37
N SER A 23 16.64 10.71 -5.22
CA SER A 23 16.76 9.27 -4.97
C SER A 23 17.53 9.01 -3.68
N ARG A 24 17.03 8.05 -2.90
CA ARG A 24 17.71 7.57 -1.70
C ARG A 24 18.76 6.50 -2.01
N HIS A 25 18.71 5.94 -3.21
CA HIS A 25 19.58 4.85 -3.65
C HIS A 25 20.73 5.32 -4.52
N ASN A 26 20.56 6.45 -5.24
CA ASN A 26 21.57 6.96 -6.16
C ASN A 26 21.63 8.49 -6.14
N ALA A 27 22.74 9.04 -5.70
CA ALA A 27 22.96 10.49 -5.55
C ALA A 27 22.83 11.30 -6.86
N GLY A 28 22.99 10.65 -8.02
CA GLY A 28 22.80 11.28 -9.35
C GLY A 28 21.35 11.26 -9.85
N THR A 29 20.45 10.58 -9.14
CA THR A 29 19.07 10.40 -9.61
C THR A 29 18.12 11.38 -8.92
N VAL A 30 17.25 11.99 -9.72
CA VAL A 30 16.18 12.88 -9.27
C VAL A 30 14.92 12.63 -10.10
N TYR A 31 13.77 12.68 -9.43
CA TYR A 31 12.45 12.58 -10.02
C TYR A 31 11.75 13.93 -9.95
N VAL A 32 11.00 14.29 -10.99
CA VAL A 32 10.28 15.57 -11.09
C VAL A 32 8.87 15.30 -11.57
N ALA A 33 7.89 15.83 -10.85
CA ALA A 33 6.50 15.90 -11.25
C ALA A 33 6.14 17.35 -11.59
N ALA A 34 5.51 17.57 -12.74
CA ALA A 34 5.03 18.89 -13.13
C ALA A 34 3.52 18.85 -13.42
N ASP A 35 2.86 19.95 -13.07
CA ASP A 35 1.41 20.10 -13.14
C ASP A 35 1.07 21.38 -13.93
N ASN A 36 0.36 21.19 -15.01
CA ASN A 36 -0.06 22.29 -15.90
C ASN A 36 -1.58 22.39 -16.07
N HIS A 37 -2.36 21.73 -15.21
CA HIS A 37 -3.81 21.73 -15.34
C HIS A 37 -4.43 23.13 -15.40
N ARG A 38 -3.81 24.12 -14.73
CA ARG A 38 -4.27 25.52 -14.76
C ARG A 38 -4.13 26.17 -16.13
N SER A 39 -3.26 25.65 -16.98
CA SER A 39 -3.07 26.06 -18.36
C SER A 39 -3.82 25.16 -19.34
N ASN A 40 -4.76 24.31 -18.85
CA ASN A 40 -5.50 23.34 -19.62
C ASN A 40 -4.61 22.24 -20.28
N ASP A 41 -3.42 22.04 -19.77
CA ASP A 41 -2.55 20.95 -20.12
C ASP A 41 -2.73 19.85 -19.05
N LEU A 42 -3.30 18.72 -19.45
CA LEU A 42 -3.64 17.59 -18.59
C LEU A 42 -2.72 16.39 -18.86
N GLU A 43 -1.60 16.60 -19.54
CA GLU A 43 -0.64 15.54 -19.82
C GLU A 43 0.08 15.09 -18.56
N ASN A 44 0.60 13.87 -18.60
CA ASN A 44 1.30 13.25 -17.48
C ASN A 44 2.77 13.66 -17.49
N HIS A 45 3.10 14.77 -16.84
CA HIS A 45 4.47 15.27 -16.75
C HIS A 45 5.21 14.63 -15.56
N ALA A 46 5.89 13.54 -15.81
CA ALA A 46 6.71 12.79 -14.87
C ALA A 46 8.09 12.51 -15.48
N TYR A 47 9.15 12.91 -14.79
CA TYR A 47 10.50 12.86 -15.33
C TYR A 47 11.50 12.25 -14.36
N LYS A 48 12.55 11.65 -14.89
CA LYS A 48 13.70 11.13 -14.16
C LYS A 48 15.00 11.62 -14.81
N SER A 49 15.92 12.04 -13.96
CA SER A 49 17.34 12.21 -14.33
C SER A 49 18.17 11.19 -13.58
N THR A 50 19.27 10.73 -14.18
CA THR A 50 20.27 9.84 -13.54
C THR A 50 21.67 10.42 -13.55
N ASP A 51 21.83 11.66 -13.99
CA ASP A 51 23.11 12.33 -14.22
C ASP A 51 23.23 13.69 -13.49
N GLY A 52 22.50 13.84 -12.37
CA GLY A 52 22.51 15.06 -11.57
C GLY A 52 21.75 16.21 -12.22
N GLY A 53 20.69 15.92 -12.99
CA GLY A 53 19.84 16.94 -13.61
C GLY A 53 20.41 17.50 -14.91
N LYS A 54 21.39 16.86 -15.53
CA LYS A 54 21.91 17.29 -16.83
C LYS A 54 20.96 16.94 -17.96
N THR A 55 20.38 15.74 -17.89
CA THR A 55 19.36 15.26 -18.85
C THR A 55 18.16 14.67 -18.08
N PHE A 56 17.00 14.74 -18.70
CA PHE A 56 15.77 14.16 -18.16
C PHE A 56 15.10 13.28 -19.23
N VAL A 57 14.47 12.21 -18.77
CA VAL A 57 13.62 11.35 -19.58
C VAL A 57 12.23 11.29 -18.97
N SER A 58 11.20 11.22 -19.80
CA SER A 58 9.84 10.99 -19.31
C SER A 58 9.72 9.57 -18.76
N ILE A 59 9.09 9.45 -17.60
CA ILE A 59 8.74 8.20 -16.95
C ILE A 59 7.22 8.04 -16.77
N ALA A 60 6.43 8.79 -17.54
CA ALA A 60 4.97 8.63 -17.55
C ALA A 60 4.55 7.24 -18.08
N GLY A 61 5.41 6.57 -18.86
CA GLY A 61 5.24 5.19 -19.29
C GLY A 61 3.87 4.95 -19.96
N ASP A 62 3.18 3.94 -19.48
CA ASP A 62 1.83 3.56 -19.89
C ASP A 62 0.73 4.09 -18.94
N MET A 63 1.04 5.06 -18.10
CA MET A 63 0.04 5.70 -17.23
C MET A 63 -1.12 6.23 -18.09
N PRO A 64 -2.38 5.97 -17.72
CA PRO A 64 -3.51 6.47 -18.48
C PRO A 64 -3.43 7.98 -18.68
N ALA A 65 -3.83 8.47 -19.86
CA ALA A 65 -3.81 9.90 -20.17
C ALA A 65 -4.62 10.72 -19.16
N ARG A 66 -4.26 11.98 -19.00
CA ARG A 66 -4.98 12.96 -18.17
C ARG A 66 -4.97 12.62 -16.67
N ARG A 67 -3.89 12.03 -16.19
CA ARG A 67 -3.72 11.74 -14.75
C ARG A 67 -3.00 12.86 -13.99
N VAL A 68 -2.49 13.87 -14.64
CA VAL A 68 -1.76 15.03 -14.08
C VAL A 68 -0.97 14.65 -12.83
N VAL A 69 0.31 14.38 -12.99
CA VAL A 69 1.15 13.87 -11.90
C VAL A 69 1.51 15.01 -10.94
N ARG A 70 1.16 14.87 -9.67
CA ARG A 70 1.42 15.88 -8.64
C ARG A 70 2.68 15.59 -7.83
N THR A 71 2.94 14.33 -7.57
CA THR A 71 4.09 13.91 -6.77
C THR A 71 4.57 12.53 -7.19
N ILE A 72 5.86 12.29 -7.04
CA ILE A 72 6.50 10.99 -7.24
C ILE A 72 7.31 10.69 -5.98
N ARG A 73 7.30 9.44 -5.53
CA ARG A 73 8.15 8.96 -4.43
C ARG A 73 8.83 7.66 -4.82
N GLU A 74 10.14 7.60 -4.62
CA GLU A 74 10.90 6.36 -4.72
C GLU A 74 10.77 5.58 -3.41
N ASP A 75 10.60 4.26 -3.53
CA ASP A 75 10.54 3.38 -2.36
C ASP A 75 11.88 3.36 -1.60
N VAL A 76 11.80 3.25 -0.28
CA VAL A 76 13.00 3.31 0.58
C VAL A 76 13.87 2.05 0.53
N LYS A 77 13.34 0.92 0.01
CA LYS A 77 14.04 -0.37 -0.06
C LYS A 77 14.28 -0.84 -1.50
N ASN A 78 13.34 -0.58 -2.40
CA ASN A 78 13.39 -1.03 -3.79
C ASN A 78 13.50 0.17 -4.74
N PRO A 79 14.66 0.45 -5.35
CA PRO A 79 14.85 1.60 -6.25
C PRO A 79 14.02 1.53 -7.54
N ASN A 80 13.45 0.37 -7.85
CA ASN A 80 12.59 0.21 -9.01
C ASN A 80 11.11 0.46 -8.69
N LEU A 81 10.75 0.50 -7.41
CA LEU A 81 9.38 0.78 -6.99
C LEU A 81 9.18 2.28 -6.82
N LEU A 82 8.30 2.85 -7.65
CA LEU A 82 7.90 4.24 -7.56
C LEU A 82 6.40 4.33 -7.25
N PHE A 83 6.02 5.38 -6.54
CA PHE A 83 4.63 5.76 -6.32
C PHE A 83 4.39 7.12 -6.95
N ALA A 84 3.24 7.30 -7.60
CA ALA A 84 2.82 8.58 -8.17
C ALA A 84 1.43 8.96 -7.66
N GLY A 85 1.35 10.11 -7.00
CA GLY A 85 0.10 10.77 -6.69
C GLY A 85 -0.34 11.63 -7.86
N THR A 86 -1.55 11.44 -8.32
CA THR A 86 -2.10 12.15 -9.47
C THR A 86 -3.39 12.89 -9.10
N GLU A 87 -3.92 13.69 -10.02
CA GLU A 87 -5.22 14.34 -9.87
C GLU A 87 -6.36 13.33 -9.74
N LEU A 88 -6.24 12.16 -10.37
CA LEU A 88 -7.32 11.16 -10.46
C LEU A 88 -6.84 9.77 -10.06
N GLY A 89 -6.15 9.63 -8.94
CA GLY A 89 -5.78 8.34 -8.41
C GLY A 89 -4.33 8.22 -7.94
N LEU A 90 -4.04 7.09 -7.33
CA LEU A 90 -2.73 6.67 -6.88
C LEU A 90 -2.20 5.57 -7.80
N PHE A 91 -0.96 5.70 -8.23
CA PHE A 91 -0.31 4.71 -9.08
C PHE A 91 0.99 4.22 -8.44
N PHE A 92 1.39 2.99 -8.75
CA PHE A 92 2.72 2.51 -8.48
C PHE A 92 3.35 1.91 -9.74
N SER A 93 4.66 2.00 -9.83
CA SER A 93 5.45 1.37 -10.87
C SER A 93 6.44 0.39 -10.24
N PRO A 94 6.42 -0.91 -10.61
CA PRO A 94 7.39 -1.88 -10.10
C PRO A 94 8.71 -1.87 -10.87
N ASN A 95 8.85 -1.03 -11.91
CA ASN A 95 9.95 -1.03 -12.88
C ASN A 95 10.39 0.37 -13.28
N ALA A 96 10.54 1.24 -12.28
CA ALA A 96 11.15 2.56 -12.38
C ALA A 96 10.45 3.51 -13.38
N GLY A 97 9.12 3.42 -13.52
CA GLY A 97 8.30 4.31 -14.33
C GLY A 97 8.03 3.80 -15.75
N THR A 98 8.41 2.54 -16.07
CA THR A 98 8.11 1.96 -17.39
C THR A 98 6.63 1.58 -17.50
N ASN A 99 6.08 0.94 -16.47
CA ASN A 99 4.66 0.62 -16.40
C ASN A 99 4.07 1.13 -15.09
N TRP A 100 2.81 1.55 -15.15
CA TRP A 100 2.09 2.07 -14.01
C TRP A 100 0.80 1.30 -13.75
N ILE A 101 0.54 0.98 -12.48
CA ILE A 101 -0.62 0.22 -12.03
C ILE A 101 -1.38 1.09 -11.03
N GLU A 102 -2.67 1.28 -11.27
CA GLU A 102 -3.53 2.05 -10.38
C GLU A 102 -3.86 1.24 -9.11
N ILE A 103 -3.74 1.89 -7.95
CA ILE A 103 -4.20 1.34 -6.66
C ILE A 103 -5.59 1.91 -6.41
N GLN A 104 -6.61 1.07 -6.53
CA GLN A 104 -8.01 1.48 -6.31
C GLN A 104 -8.54 1.02 -4.95
N ASN A 105 -8.42 -0.26 -4.63
CA ASN A 105 -8.94 -0.88 -3.41
C ASN A 105 -10.27 -0.23 -2.94
N ASN A 106 -10.33 0.21 -1.68
CA ASN A 106 -11.47 0.92 -1.10
C ASN A 106 -11.36 2.46 -1.22
N MET A 107 -10.36 2.96 -1.94
CA MET A 107 -10.10 4.39 -2.06
C MET A 107 -10.90 4.99 -3.22
N PRO A 108 -11.65 6.08 -2.99
CA PRO A 108 -12.35 6.76 -4.08
C PRO A 108 -11.35 7.47 -5.01
N THR A 109 -11.79 7.76 -6.24
CA THR A 109 -11.03 8.59 -7.17
C THR A 109 -10.92 10.01 -6.63
N LEU A 110 -9.71 10.45 -6.34
CA LEU A 110 -9.41 11.78 -5.80
C LEU A 110 -7.96 12.17 -6.04
N ALA A 111 -7.66 13.46 -5.85
CA ALA A 111 -6.31 13.96 -6.02
C ALA A 111 -5.42 13.60 -4.82
N HIS A 112 -4.22 13.12 -5.12
CA HIS A 112 -3.17 12.80 -4.15
C HIS A 112 -2.06 13.83 -4.29
N ASN A 113 -2.03 14.78 -3.35
CA ASN A 113 -1.11 15.92 -3.43
C ASN A 113 0.28 15.60 -2.88
N ASP A 114 0.36 14.68 -1.92
CA ASP A 114 1.63 14.26 -1.35
C ASP A 114 1.61 12.81 -0.89
N LEU A 115 2.79 12.19 -0.92
CA LEU A 115 3.02 10.80 -0.54
C LEU A 115 4.24 10.72 0.38
N VAL A 116 4.14 9.93 1.43
CA VAL A 116 5.27 9.65 2.33
C VAL A 116 5.31 8.16 2.64
N ILE A 117 6.47 7.54 2.46
CA ILE A 117 6.70 6.17 2.93
C ILE A 117 7.27 6.24 4.33
N HIS A 118 6.53 5.70 5.31
CA HIS A 118 6.97 5.69 6.70
C HIS A 118 8.10 4.67 6.89
N PRO A 119 9.32 5.09 7.26
CA PRO A 119 10.50 4.22 7.18
C PRO A 119 10.49 3.07 8.19
N ARG A 120 9.87 3.25 9.36
CA ARG A 120 9.79 2.22 10.40
C ARG A 120 8.70 1.21 10.11
N ASP A 121 7.49 1.70 9.82
CA ASP A 121 6.31 0.85 9.70
C ASP A 121 6.10 0.35 8.27
N ASN A 122 6.80 0.93 7.30
CA ASN A 122 6.70 0.57 5.89
C ASN A 122 5.29 0.79 5.32
N ASP A 123 4.64 1.85 5.79
CA ASP A 123 3.32 2.26 5.38
C ASP A 123 3.42 3.39 4.36
N LEU A 124 2.54 3.41 3.37
CA LEU A 124 2.41 4.52 2.44
C LEU A 124 1.31 5.46 2.93
N VAL A 125 1.70 6.66 3.32
CA VAL A 125 0.80 7.71 3.80
C VAL A 125 0.48 8.67 2.66
N LEU A 126 -0.80 8.94 2.45
CA LEU A 126 -1.34 9.69 1.31
C LEU A 126 -2.01 10.97 1.80
N GLY A 127 -1.50 12.11 1.38
CA GLY A 127 -2.15 13.41 1.56
C GLY A 127 -3.11 13.68 0.39
N THR A 128 -4.43 13.65 0.66
CA THR A 128 -5.45 13.78 -0.38
C THR A 128 -6.13 15.13 -0.37
N HIS A 129 -6.69 15.53 -1.50
CA HIS A 129 -7.49 16.74 -1.57
C HIS A 129 -8.94 16.49 -1.16
N GLY A 130 -9.33 17.01 0.00
CA GLY A 130 -10.71 17.00 0.47
C GLY A 130 -11.21 15.73 1.17
N ARG A 131 -10.37 14.68 1.29
CA ARG A 131 -10.74 13.40 1.94
C ARG A 131 -9.76 12.97 3.03
N GLY A 132 -9.03 13.93 3.61
CA GLY A 132 -8.10 13.67 4.70
C GLY A 132 -6.86 12.89 4.29
N VAL A 133 -6.34 12.09 5.22
CA VAL A 133 -5.16 11.25 5.05
C VAL A 133 -5.58 9.80 4.94
N TRP A 134 -4.99 9.10 3.97
CA TRP A 134 -5.16 7.66 3.79
C TRP A 134 -3.85 6.95 4.06
N ILE A 135 -3.91 5.74 4.54
CA ILE A 135 -2.72 4.94 4.85
C ILE A 135 -2.89 3.56 4.22
N LEU A 136 -1.91 3.17 3.41
CA LEU A 136 -1.77 1.79 2.94
C LEU A 136 -0.75 1.10 3.84
N ASP A 137 -1.24 0.27 4.75
CA ASP A 137 -0.40 -0.44 5.70
C ASP A 137 0.48 -1.48 5.02
N LYS A 138 1.76 -1.51 5.38
CA LYS A 138 2.74 -2.55 5.00
C LYS A 138 2.81 -2.80 3.49
N ILE A 139 3.56 -1.96 2.79
CA ILE A 139 3.78 -2.09 1.33
C ILE A 139 4.78 -3.19 0.95
N ASN A 140 5.13 -4.09 1.85
CA ASN A 140 6.13 -5.15 1.65
C ASN A 140 5.86 -5.96 0.38
N ALA A 141 4.61 -6.34 0.12
CA ALA A 141 4.25 -7.10 -1.07
C ALA A 141 4.59 -6.33 -2.37
N LEU A 142 4.39 -5.02 -2.40
CA LEU A 142 4.74 -4.20 -3.57
C LEU A 142 6.26 -4.09 -3.76
N GLN A 143 7.03 -4.09 -2.67
CA GLN A 143 8.50 -4.06 -2.72
C GLN A 143 9.09 -5.36 -3.27
N GLU A 144 8.41 -6.49 -3.10
CA GLU A 144 8.82 -7.82 -3.56
C GLU A 144 8.15 -8.23 -4.88
N LEU A 145 7.25 -7.41 -5.43
CA LEU A 145 6.51 -7.70 -6.66
C LEU A 145 7.42 -7.59 -7.88
N THR A 146 8.09 -8.70 -8.20
CA THR A 146 8.98 -8.81 -9.37
C THR A 146 8.26 -9.45 -10.56
N PRO A 147 8.79 -9.34 -11.78
CA PRO A 147 8.25 -10.06 -12.94
C PRO A 147 8.16 -11.58 -12.73
N GLN A 148 9.08 -12.17 -11.96
CA GLN A 148 9.07 -13.58 -11.60
C GLN A 148 7.89 -13.95 -10.70
N VAL A 149 7.60 -13.10 -9.72
CA VAL A 149 6.42 -13.26 -8.84
C VAL A 149 5.14 -13.14 -9.66
N VAL A 150 5.04 -12.13 -10.52
CA VAL A 150 3.87 -11.93 -11.39
C VAL A 150 3.62 -13.10 -12.34
N ALA A 151 4.69 -13.75 -12.82
CA ALA A 151 4.60 -14.94 -13.68
C ALA A 151 4.33 -16.24 -12.93
N SER A 152 4.45 -16.25 -11.61
CA SER A 152 4.23 -17.46 -10.80
C SER A 152 2.73 -17.72 -10.60
N PRO A 153 2.32 -18.98 -10.43
CA PRO A 153 0.93 -19.33 -10.12
C PRO A 153 0.52 -18.83 -8.72
N ALA A 154 1.44 -18.85 -7.77
CA ALA A 154 1.25 -18.35 -6.41
C ALA A 154 2.60 -17.97 -5.79
N HIS A 155 2.60 -16.98 -4.88
CA HIS A 155 3.77 -16.59 -4.11
C HIS A 155 3.34 -16.07 -2.74
N LEU A 156 4.05 -16.47 -1.68
CA LEU A 156 3.88 -15.92 -0.34
C LEU A 156 4.97 -14.87 -0.12
N PHE A 157 4.54 -13.63 0.14
CA PHE A 157 5.48 -12.55 0.45
C PHE A 157 6.04 -12.68 1.87
N SER A 158 7.17 -12.03 2.12
CA SER A 158 7.74 -11.99 3.46
C SER A 158 6.78 -11.30 4.44
N VAL A 159 6.58 -11.93 5.59
CA VAL A 159 5.69 -11.42 6.63
C VAL A 159 6.49 -10.47 7.53
N ALA A 160 6.03 -9.22 7.63
CA ALA A 160 6.64 -8.25 8.52
C ALA A 160 6.40 -8.63 10.00
N PRO A 161 7.32 -8.29 10.92
CA PRO A 161 7.08 -8.46 12.35
C PRO A 161 5.77 -7.82 12.78
N ALA A 162 4.97 -8.55 13.55
CA ALA A 162 3.74 -8.08 14.12
C ALA A 162 3.89 -7.87 15.63
N TYR A 163 3.20 -6.84 16.13
CA TYR A 163 3.21 -6.53 17.55
C TYR A 163 1.91 -7.01 18.19
N GLN A 164 2.03 -7.68 19.32
CA GLN A 164 0.90 -8.01 20.15
C GLN A 164 0.51 -6.79 20.97
N ILE A 165 -0.55 -6.10 20.57
CA ILE A 165 -1.01 -4.89 21.24
C ILE A 165 -2.10 -5.27 22.24
N ARG A 166 -1.91 -4.91 23.52
CA ARG A 166 -3.00 -4.91 24.50
C ARG A 166 -3.84 -3.67 24.26
N GLN A 167 -5.04 -3.86 23.74
CA GLN A 167 -6.01 -2.78 23.64
C GLN A 167 -6.50 -2.42 25.05
N ALA A 168 -6.16 -1.21 25.50
CA ALA A 168 -6.83 -0.62 26.64
C ALA A 168 -8.18 -0.04 26.16
N ASN A 169 -9.26 -0.48 26.77
CA ASN A 169 -10.58 0.13 26.53
C ASN A 169 -10.60 1.49 27.27
N LEU A 170 -9.97 2.49 26.68
CA LEU A 170 -10.08 3.86 27.15
C LEU A 170 -11.48 4.32 26.79
N GLY A 171 -12.42 4.21 27.70
CA GLY A 171 -13.76 4.76 27.60
C GLY A 171 -13.72 6.28 27.46
N ALA A 172 -13.21 6.75 26.33
CA ALA A 172 -13.22 8.16 26.02
C ALA A 172 -14.64 8.54 25.59
N HIS A 173 -15.28 9.39 26.36
CA HIS A 173 -16.49 10.08 25.96
C HIS A 173 -16.12 11.10 24.88
N THR A 174 -16.21 10.68 23.64
CA THR A 174 -15.77 11.50 22.50
C THR A 174 -16.91 12.34 21.90
N GLY A 175 -18.09 12.34 22.52
CA GLY A 175 -19.27 13.05 21.99
C GLY A 175 -19.86 12.39 20.75
N ASP A 176 -20.89 12.98 20.22
CA ASP A 176 -21.54 12.56 18.98
C ASP A 176 -20.77 13.07 17.74
N MET A 177 -20.91 12.37 16.63
CA MET A 177 -20.38 12.74 15.30
C MET A 177 -18.84 12.81 15.19
N TRP A 178 -18.10 12.04 15.95
CA TRP A 178 -16.67 11.87 15.75
C TRP A 178 -16.39 10.90 14.62
N PHE A 179 -15.85 11.44 13.51
CA PHE A 179 -15.28 10.59 12.47
C PHE A 179 -13.94 10.02 12.97
N ARG A 180 -13.84 8.69 12.95
CA ARG A 180 -12.59 7.97 13.21
C ARG A 180 -12.32 7.04 12.04
N GLY A 181 -11.10 7.09 11.51
CA GLY A 181 -10.61 6.05 10.64
C GLY A 181 -10.53 4.71 11.40
N GLU A 182 -10.62 3.61 10.67
CA GLU A 182 -10.36 2.28 11.23
C GLU A 182 -8.89 2.17 11.63
N ASN A 183 -8.62 1.53 12.76
CA ASN A 183 -7.25 1.20 13.13
C ASN A 183 -6.70 0.11 12.20
N PRO A 184 -5.36 0.06 12.01
CA PRO A 184 -4.74 -1.08 11.36
C PRO A 184 -5.19 -2.41 11.98
N ALA A 185 -5.26 -3.44 11.17
CA ALA A 185 -5.62 -4.77 11.65
C ALA A 185 -4.62 -5.23 12.73
N ASN A 186 -5.14 -5.70 13.87
CA ASN A 186 -4.30 -6.18 14.96
C ASN A 186 -3.82 -7.59 14.66
N GLY A 187 -2.50 -7.74 14.46
CA GLY A 187 -1.88 -9.03 14.16
C GLY A 187 -0.84 -8.97 13.04
N ALA A 188 -0.50 -10.13 12.50
CA ALA A 188 0.39 -10.26 11.36
C ALA A 188 -0.38 -10.14 10.05
N LEU A 189 0.02 -9.20 9.20
CA LEU A 189 -0.50 -9.07 7.85
C LEU A 189 0.27 -10.05 6.96
N ILE A 190 -0.45 -10.95 6.31
CA ILE A 190 0.09 -12.00 5.45
C ILE A 190 -0.39 -11.73 4.04
N ASP A 191 0.54 -11.28 3.20
CA ASP A 191 0.29 -10.99 1.80
C ASP A 191 0.71 -12.19 0.93
N TYR A 192 -0.06 -12.44 -0.13
CA TYR A 192 0.25 -13.48 -1.09
C TYR A 192 -0.25 -13.11 -2.48
N TRP A 193 0.45 -13.61 -3.49
CA TRP A 193 0.11 -13.45 -4.90
C TRP A 193 -0.62 -14.67 -5.43
N LEU A 194 -1.63 -14.46 -6.25
CA LEU A 194 -2.26 -15.49 -7.08
C LEU A 194 -2.26 -15.05 -8.55
N GLY A 195 -1.66 -15.85 -9.41
CA GLY A 195 -1.60 -15.57 -10.86
C GLY A 195 -2.95 -15.67 -11.54
N THR A 196 -3.88 -16.46 -10.99
CA THR A 196 -5.25 -16.63 -11.48
C THR A 196 -6.24 -16.62 -10.31
N ALA A 197 -7.45 -16.12 -10.54
CA ALA A 197 -8.55 -16.26 -9.59
C ALA A 197 -9.05 -17.74 -9.62
N GLY A 198 -9.57 -18.21 -8.49
CA GLY A 198 -10.11 -19.58 -8.42
C GLY A 198 -10.21 -20.14 -7.00
N THR A 199 -9.45 -21.17 -6.70
CA THR A 199 -9.45 -21.80 -5.38
C THR A 199 -8.62 -20.99 -4.38
N ALA A 200 -9.19 -20.69 -3.21
CA ALA A 200 -8.45 -20.07 -2.13
C ALA A 200 -7.32 -20.98 -1.63
N PRO A 201 -6.12 -20.47 -1.39
CA PRO A 201 -5.02 -21.24 -0.85
C PRO A 201 -5.28 -21.63 0.62
N ASP A 202 -4.75 -22.79 1.05
CA ASP A 202 -4.73 -23.17 2.46
C ASP A 202 -3.53 -22.49 3.14
N ILE A 203 -3.79 -21.46 3.94
CA ILE A 203 -2.76 -20.72 4.67
C ILE A 203 -2.77 -21.19 6.12
N THR A 204 -1.67 -21.80 6.54
CA THR A 204 -1.51 -22.30 7.90
C THR A 204 -0.36 -21.60 8.62
N VAL A 205 -0.55 -21.34 9.91
CA VAL A 205 0.48 -20.83 10.81
C VAL A 205 1.02 -21.99 11.63
N HIS A 206 2.33 -22.10 11.72
CA HIS A 206 3.01 -23.19 12.42
C HIS A 206 3.94 -22.65 13.49
N THR A 207 4.14 -23.41 14.56
CA THR A 207 5.27 -23.21 15.46
C THR A 207 6.59 -23.53 14.76
N ALA A 208 7.72 -23.15 15.34
CA ALA A 208 9.04 -23.55 14.86
C ALA A 208 9.22 -25.09 14.82
N GLY A 209 8.49 -25.83 15.63
CA GLY A 209 8.46 -27.29 15.66
C GLY A 209 7.51 -27.92 14.62
N GLY A 210 6.87 -27.13 13.76
CA GLY A 210 5.99 -27.60 12.68
C GLY A 210 4.55 -27.91 13.09
N GLN A 211 4.17 -27.67 14.35
CA GLN A 211 2.80 -27.87 14.79
C GLN A 211 1.89 -26.75 14.26
N ILE A 212 0.72 -27.08 13.72
CA ILE A 212 -0.25 -26.11 13.25
C ILE A 212 -0.84 -25.38 14.44
N VAL A 213 -0.74 -24.05 14.41
CA VAL A 213 -1.28 -23.12 15.40
C VAL A 213 -2.65 -22.60 14.96
N ASN A 214 -2.75 -22.24 13.68
CA ASN A 214 -3.98 -21.68 13.14
C ASN A 214 -4.09 -21.95 11.62
N ARG A 215 -5.32 -21.94 11.10
CA ARG A 215 -5.65 -21.95 9.68
C ARG A 215 -6.39 -20.66 9.36
N LEU A 216 -5.90 -19.92 8.37
CA LEU A 216 -6.40 -18.60 8.05
C LEU A 216 -7.35 -18.66 6.86
N ARG A 217 -8.39 -17.84 6.92
CA ARG A 217 -9.25 -17.63 5.75
C ARG A 217 -8.50 -16.84 4.69
N ALA A 218 -8.44 -17.39 3.50
CA ALA A 218 -7.80 -16.78 2.35
C ALA A 218 -8.82 -16.36 1.30
N THR A 219 -8.51 -15.30 0.56
CA THR A 219 -9.26 -14.89 -0.64
C THR A 219 -8.64 -15.55 -1.87
N SER A 220 -9.41 -15.62 -2.99
CA SER A 220 -8.98 -16.27 -4.23
C SER A 220 -8.95 -15.32 -5.42
N LEU A 221 -8.72 -14.03 -5.17
CA LEU A 221 -8.66 -13.02 -6.22
C LEU A 221 -7.31 -13.09 -6.95
N ARG A 222 -7.31 -12.86 -8.25
CA ARG A 222 -6.06 -12.66 -9.00
C ARG A 222 -5.35 -11.41 -8.48
N GLY A 223 -4.03 -11.50 -8.31
CA GLY A 223 -3.22 -10.38 -7.84
C GLY A 223 -2.76 -10.56 -6.39
N VAL A 224 -2.43 -9.46 -5.75
CA VAL A 224 -2.03 -9.42 -4.34
C VAL A 224 -3.27 -9.54 -3.46
N ASN A 225 -3.24 -10.50 -2.57
CA ASN A 225 -4.27 -10.75 -1.56
C ASN A 225 -3.67 -10.57 -0.18
N ARG A 226 -4.49 -10.25 0.81
CA ARG A 226 -4.08 -10.10 2.21
C ARG A 226 -5.00 -10.86 3.13
N THR A 227 -4.41 -11.57 4.10
CA THR A 227 -5.12 -12.09 5.27
C THR A 227 -4.41 -11.66 6.55
N VAL A 228 -5.10 -11.77 7.68
CA VAL A 228 -4.57 -11.33 8.98
C VAL A 228 -4.60 -12.48 9.95
N TRP A 229 -3.47 -12.72 10.60
CA TRP A 229 -3.39 -13.60 11.76
C TRP A 229 -3.38 -12.77 13.04
N ASN A 230 -4.36 -12.95 13.89
CA ASN A 230 -4.55 -12.22 15.15
C ASN A 230 -3.59 -12.62 16.28
N LEU A 231 -2.54 -13.38 15.97
CA LEU A 231 -1.54 -13.90 16.91
C LEU A 231 -2.13 -14.86 17.97
N ARG A 232 -3.24 -15.51 17.64
CA ARG A 232 -3.91 -16.49 18.51
C ARG A 232 -3.90 -17.86 17.88
N GLU A 233 -3.99 -18.89 18.71
CA GLU A 233 -4.32 -20.23 18.27
C GLU A 233 -5.71 -20.26 17.62
N ALA A 234 -6.04 -21.35 16.97
CA ALA A 234 -7.37 -21.55 16.41
C ALA A 234 -8.44 -21.38 17.50
N ASP A 235 -9.58 -20.81 17.12
CA ASP A 235 -10.70 -20.65 18.04
C ASP A 235 -11.14 -22.01 18.58
N LEU A 236 -11.39 -22.04 19.87
CA LEU A 236 -11.90 -23.25 20.51
C LEU A 236 -13.31 -23.54 19.98
N PRO A 237 -13.63 -24.81 19.69
CA PRO A 237 -14.97 -25.18 19.28
C PRO A 237 -15.96 -24.75 20.36
N LEU A 238 -17.11 -24.24 19.93
CA LEU A 238 -18.22 -23.96 20.87
C LEU A 238 -18.48 -25.22 21.70
N ARG A 239 -18.47 -25.08 23.02
CA ARG A 239 -18.89 -26.14 23.89
C ARG A 239 -20.34 -26.51 23.52
N ALA A 240 -20.51 -27.68 22.91
CA ALA A 240 -21.81 -28.27 22.78
C ALA A 240 -22.25 -28.71 24.20
N GLY A 241 -23.15 -28.03 24.79
CA GLY A 241 -23.74 -28.55 25.98
C GLY A 241 -24.06 -27.52 27.04
N GLY A 242 -25.31 -27.41 27.34
CA GLY A 242 -25.84 -27.16 28.67
C GLY A 242 -26.51 -25.81 28.86
N GLY A 243 -27.82 -25.86 28.86
CA GLY A 243 -28.65 -25.05 29.75
C GLY A 243 -29.19 -23.77 29.12
N ASP A 244 -30.45 -23.85 29.06
CA ASP A 244 -31.45 -22.82 28.82
C ASP A 244 -31.12 -21.41 29.36
N ASP A 245 -31.74 -20.45 28.71
CA ASP A 245 -31.99 -19.10 29.18
C ASP A 245 -30.88 -18.07 28.95
N ASP A 246 -30.70 -17.60 27.69
CA ASP A 246 -30.69 -16.17 27.44
C ASP A 246 -30.96 -15.88 25.95
N GLU A 247 -32.16 -15.43 25.66
CA GLU A 247 -32.54 -14.93 24.34
C GLU A 247 -31.82 -13.61 24.07
N GLY A 248 -30.80 -13.60 23.15
CA GLY A 248 -30.40 -12.35 22.58
C GLY A 248 -28.93 -12.10 22.23
N GLN A 249 -28.00 -12.99 22.52
CA GLN A 249 -26.62 -12.80 22.05
C GLN A 249 -26.17 -13.96 21.18
N GLY A 250 -26.00 -13.69 19.89
CA GLY A 250 -25.43 -14.66 18.97
C GLY A 250 -24.16 -15.28 19.55
N SER A 251 -24.12 -16.61 19.63
CA SER A 251 -23.01 -17.41 20.14
C SER A 251 -21.71 -17.06 19.39
N ARG A 252 -20.85 -16.25 20.01
CA ARG A 252 -19.51 -15.95 19.50
C ARG A 252 -18.55 -17.05 19.94
N ALA A 253 -17.81 -17.61 18.99
CA ALA A 253 -16.72 -18.52 19.31
C ALA A 253 -15.75 -17.86 20.31
N THR A 254 -15.31 -18.63 21.31
CA THR A 254 -14.31 -18.14 22.27
C THR A 254 -12.97 -18.02 21.53
N PRO A 255 -12.33 -16.83 21.49
CA PRO A 255 -11.04 -16.68 20.84
C PRO A 255 -10.01 -17.63 21.48
N GLY A 256 -9.21 -18.30 20.65
CA GLY A 256 -8.10 -19.11 21.11
C GLY A 256 -7.06 -18.29 21.90
N PRO A 257 -6.20 -18.95 22.69
CA PRO A 257 -5.16 -18.29 23.46
C PRO A 257 -4.18 -17.53 22.57
N LEU A 258 -3.50 -16.52 23.13
CA LEU A 258 -2.42 -15.83 22.46
C LEU A 258 -1.21 -16.77 22.33
N VAL A 259 -0.58 -16.76 21.18
CA VAL A 259 0.66 -17.51 20.96
C VAL A 259 1.80 -16.71 21.60
N ALA A 260 2.59 -17.36 22.44
CA ALA A 260 3.80 -16.76 22.99
C ALA A 260 4.82 -16.48 21.88
N PRO A 261 5.60 -15.40 22.00
CA PRO A 261 6.63 -15.04 21.03
C PRO A 261 7.74 -16.08 20.94
#